data_b4399fbad56cff65f6cecaa2972e3afe
#
_entry.id   b4399fbad56cff65f6cecaa2972e3afe
#
_cell.length_a   1.000
_cell.length_b   1.000
_cell.length_c   1.000
_cell.angle_alpha   90.00
_cell.angle_beta   90.00
_cell.angle_gamma   90.00
#
_symmetry.space_group_name_H-M   'P 1'
#
loop_
_entity.id
_entity.type
_entity.pdbx_description
1 polymer ?
#
loop_
_entity_poly.entity_id
_entity_poly.type
_entity_poly.pdbx_seq_one_letter_code
_entity_poly.pdbx_strand_id
1 'polypeptide(L)'
;MANQQNGAEDPDQIFAELLEKYSAAICTSKDLENLNIPASEFLMGKWMREGDLGFVFGERGSGKTWFIDALATHLSAGRDLFEWNVPKGAQVLLIDGEMPLDAARDRLKGMMPDNSRLHVLHHERLFDKSGVAMNLTADRTQKVITEICVRNSIKLLVLDNLSCLFAGIKENDADEWEKALNWLLDLRRRRIAVLIVHHASRTGTMRGTSKREDAAFWVIRVDEVKAREEHEKGARFETVFVKQRNSESREWTRDWTFKTESDGQISIGCQEISFDEKVFQLIEAGLRSATDIAKELGVATSTISKAANRLEKKKLIERRGGNRYTTYQVRGAVNE
;
A
#
# COMPACT_ATOMS: atom_id res chain seq x y z
N MET A 1 40.48 5.00 -42.13
CA MET A 1 40.70 4.13 -40.97
C MET A 1 40.92 5.02 -39.76
N ALA A 2 39.88 5.29 -39.00
CA ALA A 2 40.00 6.04 -37.75
C ALA A 2 39.68 5.06 -36.62
N ASN A 3 40.69 4.73 -35.83
CA ASN A 3 40.64 3.91 -34.64
C ASN A 3 39.82 4.68 -33.58
N GLN A 4 38.59 4.23 -33.28
CA GLN A 4 37.90 4.60 -32.06
C GLN A 4 38.54 3.80 -30.92
N GLN A 5 39.47 4.44 -30.20
CA GLN A 5 39.89 3.98 -28.90
C GLN A 5 38.72 4.13 -27.94
N ASN A 6 38.10 3.01 -27.58
CA ASN A 6 37.27 2.91 -26.39
C ASN A 6 38.20 3.14 -25.19
N GLY A 7 38.17 4.37 -24.65
CA GLY A 7 38.83 4.67 -23.37
C GLY A 7 38.14 3.93 -22.27
N ALA A 8 38.63 2.74 -21.91
CA ALA A 8 38.31 2.13 -20.65
C ALA A 8 38.87 3.03 -19.54
N GLU A 9 38.02 3.53 -18.68
CA GLU A 9 38.43 4.30 -17.51
C GLU A 9 39.43 3.46 -16.66
N ASP A 10 40.50 4.09 -16.22
CA ASP A 10 41.52 3.43 -15.42
C ASP A 10 40.91 2.94 -14.09
N PRO A 11 40.98 1.64 -13.76
CA PRO A 11 40.43 1.10 -12.51
C PRO A 11 40.93 1.81 -11.25
N ASP A 12 42.19 2.24 -11.25
CA ASP A 12 42.81 2.96 -10.12
C ASP A 12 42.22 4.37 -9.98
N GLN A 13 41.90 5.03 -11.10
CA GLN A 13 41.25 6.33 -11.09
C GLN A 13 39.81 6.21 -10.60
N ILE A 14 39.06 5.22 -11.05
CA ILE A 14 37.71 4.93 -10.56
C ILE A 14 37.72 4.66 -9.06
N PHE A 15 38.69 3.87 -8.57
CA PHE A 15 38.83 3.59 -7.14
C PHE A 15 39.12 4.86 -6.34
N ALA A 16 40.02 5.70 -6.80
CA ALA A 16 40.38 6.94 -6.13
C ALA A 16 39.16 7.91 -6.04
N GLU A 17 38.41 8.07 -7.14
CA GLU A 17 37.20 8.88 -7.16
C GLU A 17 36.11 8.34 -6.22
N LEU A 18 35.89 7.03 -6.17
CA LEU A 18 34.96 6.41 -5.25
C LEU A 18 35.40 6.60 -3.80
N LEU A 19 36.68 6.40 -3.50
CA LEU A 19 37.24 6.59 -2.16
C LEU A 19 37.03 8.03 -1.67
N GLU A 20 37.27 9.02 -2.52
CA GLU A 20 37.01 10.43 -2.20
C GLU A 20 35.54 10.69 -1.90
N LYS A 21 34.62 10.22 -2.79
CA LYS A 21 33.17 10.39 -2.62
C LYS A 21 32.64 9.73 -1.34
N TYR A 22 33.10 8.54 -1.03
CA TYR A 22 32.69 7.82 0.19
C TYR A 22 33.27 8.49 1.43
N SER A 23 34.54 8.89 1.39
CA SER A 23 35.20 9.56 2.52
C SER A 23 34.54 10.92 2.84
N ALA A 24 34.14 11.68 1.82
CA ALA A 24 33.44 12.94 1.99
C ALA A 24 32.02 12.78 2.61
N ALA A 25 31.42 11.58 2.50
CA ALA A 25 30.11 11.30 3.06
C ALA A 25 30.16 10.79 4.50
N ILE A 26 31.34 10.42 5.02
CA ILE A 26 31.50 9.95 6.39
C ILE A 26 31.43 11.14 7.34
N CYS A 27 30.58 11.01 8.36
CA CYS A 27 30.53 11.97 9.46
C CYS A 27 30.49 11.21 10.81
N THR A 28 30.94 11.88 11.87
CA THR A 28 30.82 11.33 13.23
C THR A 28 29.36 11.43 13.72
N SER A 29 28.99 10.69 14.77
CA SER A 29 27.67 10.84 15.40
C SER A 29 27.42 12.26 15.86
N LYS A 30 28.48 12.96 16.35
CA LYS A 30 28.41 14.36 16.76
C LYS A 30 28.12 15.30 15.58
N ASP A 31 28.74 15.05 14.43
CA ASP A 31 28.48 15.84 13.22
C ASP A 31 27.03 15.58 12.72
N LEU A 32 26.57 14.32 12.79
CA LEU A 32 25.22 13.92 12.41
C LEU A 32 24.15 14.63 13.27
N GLU A 33 24.38 14.78 14.57
CA GLU A 33 23.50 15.53 15.49
C GLU A 33 23.36 17.00 15.11
N ASN A 34 24.40 17.59 14.51
CA ASN A 34 24.41 19.00 14.10
C ASN A 34 23.91 19.21 12.66
N LEU A 35 23.63 18.15 11.90
CA LEU A 35 23.08 18.28 10.57
C LEU A 35 21.64 18.82 10.63
N ASN A 36 21.39 19.89 9.89
CA ASN A 36 20.04 20.39 9.69
C ASN A 36 19.28 19.47 8.72
N ILE A 37 18.79 18.34 9.22
CA ILE A 37 18.00 17.38 8.44
C ILE A 37 16.52 17.76 8.56
N PRO A 38 15.88 18.21 7.48
CA PRO A 38 14.45 18.51 7.55
C PRO A 38 13.68 17.24 7.89
N ALA A 39 12.77 17.33 8.88
CA ALA A 39 11.91 16.20 9.24
C ALA A 39 11.07 15.74 8.04
N SER A 40 10.87 14.44 7.92
CA SER A 40 9.93 13.88 6.95
C SER A 40 8.51 14.16 7.43
N GLU A 41 7.71 14.84 6.59
CA GLU A 41 6.34 15.21 6.92
C GLU A 41 5.39 14.02 6.76
N PHE A 42 4.35 13.95 7.60
CA PHE A 42 3.24 13.05 7.37
C PHE A 42 2.39 13.55 6.20
N LEU A 43 2.08 12.65 5.28
CA LEU A 43 1.18 12.90 4.17
C LEU A 43 -0.27 12.56 4.55
N MET A 44 -0.47 11.44 5.27
CA MET A 44 -1.79 11.01 5.71
C MET A 44 -1.69 10.21 7.01
N GLY A 45 -2.53 10.53 7.97
CA GLY A 45 -2.55 9.92 9.29
C GLY A 45 -1.18 10.00 9.97
N LYS A 46 -0.88 9.02 10.82
CA LYS A 46 0.45 8.84 11.44
C LYS A 46 1.23 7.68 10.83
N TRP A 47 0.87 7.26 9.61
CA TRP A 47 1.43 6.06 8.99
C TRP A 47 2.09 6.28 7.63
N MET A 48 1.66 7.26 6.83
CA MET A 48 2.25 7.59 5.53
C MET A 48 3.07 8.87 5.62
N ARG A 49 4.36 8.79 5.31
CA ARG A 49 5.29 9.93 5.30
C ARG A 49 5.88 10.14 3.91
N GLU A 50 6.43 11.34 3.70
CA GLU A 50 7.28 11.61 2.53
C GLU A 50 8.41 10.59 2.42
N GLY A 51 8.60 10.05 1.22
CA GLY A 51 9.63 9.06 0.94
C GLY A 51 9.33 7.63 1.40
N ASP A 52 8.15 7.35 1.94
CA ASP A 52 7.79 5.98 2.28
C ASP A 52 7.56 5.13 1.01
N LEU A 53 7.97 3.87 1.08
CA LEU A 53 7.54 2.84 0.15
C LEU A 53 6.49 1.98 0.84
N GLY A 54 5.32 1.86 0.23
CA GLY A 54 4.24 1.03 0.75
C GLY A 54 3.56 0.18 -0.31
N PHE A 55 2.90 -0.87 0.16
CA PHE A 55 2.14 -1.79 -0.68
C PHE A 55 0.69 -1.90 -0.23
N VAL A 56 -0.20 -1.96 -1.21
CA VAL A 56 -1.60 -2.38 -1.04
C VAL A 56 -1.79 -3.66 -1.82
N PHE A 57 -2.16 -4.74 -1.17
CA PHE A 57 -2.35 -6.02 -1.84
C PHE A 57 -3.66 -6.71 -1.42
N GLY A 58 -4.14 -7.62 -2.25
CA GLY A 58 -5.36 -8.40 -2.03
C GLY A 58 -5.74 -9.17 -3.27
N GLU A 59 -6.76 -10.00 -3.19
CA GLU A 59 -7.29 -10.76 -4.32
C GLU A 59 -7.84 -9.84 -5.42
N ARG A 60 -8.03 -10.37 -6.63
CA ARG A 60 -8.69 -9.63 -7.70
C ARG A 60 -10.12 -9.31 -7.30
N GLY A 61 -10.55 -8.07 -7.55
CA GLY A 61 -11.90 -7.62 -7.17
C GLY A 61 -12.07 -7.23 -5.70
N SER A 62 -11.04 -7.37 -4.85
CA SER A 62 -11.14 -7.08 -3.42
C SER A 62 -11.33 -5.60 -3.05
N GLY A 63 -11.37 -4.67 -4.00
CA GLY A 63 -11.57 -3.24 -3.71
C GLY A 63 -10.29 -2.40 -3.66
N LYS A 64 -9.10 -2.95 -4.00
CA LYS A 64 -7.82 -2.22 -3.96
C LYS A 64 -7.85 -0.89 -4.68
N THR A 65 -8.30 -0.86 -5.94
CA THR A 65 -8.38 0.36 -6.76
C THR A 65 -9.33 1.38 -6.12
N TRP A 66 -10.47 0.97 -5.56
CA TRP A 66 -11.36 1.86 -4.81
C TRP A 66 -10.63 2.52 -3.64
N PHE A 67 -9.88 1.74 -2.90
CA PHE A 67 -9.14 2.20 -1.74
C PHE A 67 -8.02 3.18 -2.11
N ILE A 68 -7.20 2.86 -3.11
CA ILE A 68 -6.11 3.74 -3.52
C ILE A 68 -6.60 5.03 -4.17
N ASP A 69 -7.71 4.99 -4.92
CA ASP A 69 -8.34 6.17 -5.49
C ASP A 69 -8.84 7.11 -4.37
N ALA A 70 -9.43 6.56 -3.30
CA ALA A 70 -9.82 7.34 -2.13
C ALA A 70 -8.61 7.97 -1.42
N LEU A 71 -7.51 7.22 -1.22
CA LEU A 71 -6.27 7.78 -0.67
C LEU A 71 -5.73 8.91 -1.54
N ALA A 72 -5.62 8.68 -2.86
CA ALA A 72 -5.07 9.65 -3.80
C ALA A 72 -5.92 10.93 -3.88
N THR A 73 -7.24 10.79 -3.96
CA THR A 73 -8.18 11.94 -4.05
C THR A 73 -8.19 12.76 -2.77
N HIS A 74 -8.23 12.13 -1.60
CA HIS A 74 -8.26 12.85 -0.32
C HIS A 74 -6.93 13.54 -0.03
N LEU A 75 -5.80 12.83 -0.23
CA LEU A 75 -4.46 13.42 -0.07
C LEU A 75 -4.27 14.63 -0.99
N SER A 76 -4.59 14.50 -2.27
CA SER A 76 -4.40 15.59 -3.21
C SER A 76 -5.33 16.78 -2.93
N ALA A 77 -6.55 16.54 -2.49
CA ALA A 77 -7.48 17.59 -2.10
C ALA A 77 -7.13 18.28 -0.77
N GLY A 78 -6.31 17.64 0.08
CA GLY A 78 -6.06 18.13 1.43
C GLY A 78 -7.26 17.92 2.36
N ARG A 79 -7.98 16.82 2.18
CA ARG A 79 -9.13 16.44 2.99
C ARG A 79 -8.82 15.19 3.78
N ASP A 80 -9.18 15.19 5.04
CA ASP A 80 -9.04 14.01 5.88
C ASP A 80 -9.83 12.83 5.31
N LEU A 81 -9.29 11.63 5.44
CA LEU A 81 -9.99 10.41 5.10
C LEU A 81 -10.38 9.71 6.42
N PHE A 82 -11.54 10.09 6.92
CA PHE A 82 -12.00 9.74 8.28
C PHE A 82 -10.98 10.18 9.35
N GLU A 83 -10.48 9.27 10.18
CA GLU A 83 -9.51 9.59 11.22
C GLU A 83 -8.07 9.79 10.70
N TRP A 84 -7.84 9.53 9.43
CA TRP A 84 -6.55 9.80 8.80
C TRP A 84 -6.47 11.28 8.38
N ASN A 85 -5.90 12.08 9.26
CA ASN A 85 -5.68 13.50 9.00
C ASN A 85 -4.74 13.70 7.80
N VAL A 86 -5.08 14.65 6.94
CA VAL A 86 -4.24 15.13 5.83
C VAL A 86 -3.80 16.56 6.16
N PRO A 87 -2.61 16.75 6.73
CA PRO A 87 -2.18 18.07 7.22
C PRO A 87 -2.15 19.12 6.13
N LYS A 88 -1.84 18.70 4.89
CA LYS A 88 -1.73 19.58 3.73
C LYS A 88 -2.00 18.79 2.45
N GLY A 89 -2.80 19.37 1.54
CA GLY A 89 -2.97 18.78 0.21
C GLY A 89 -1.66 18.72 -0.58
N ALA A 90 -1.41 17.58 -1.22
CA ALA A 90 -0.17 17.27 -1.91
C ALA A 90 -0.39 17.02 -3.41
N GLN A 91 0.64 17.21 -4.23
CA GLN A 91 0.62 16.78 -5.63
C GLN A 91 0.75 15.25 -5.64
N VAL A 92 -0.18 14.58 -6.30
CA VAL A 92 -0.23 13.11 -6.42
C VAL A 92 -0.17 12.74 -7.89
N LEU A 93 0.64 11.75 -8.25
CA LEU A 93 0.62 11.12 -9.58
C LEU A 93 0.09 9.69 -9.43
N LEU A 94 -1.05 9.42 -10.04
CA LEU A 94 -1.62 8.09 -10.18
C LEU A 94 -1.27 7.55 -11.57
N ILE A 95 -0.56 6.44 -11.63
CA ILE A 95 -0.30 5.69 -12.86
C ILE A 95 -1.19 4.46 -12.86
N ASP A 96 -2.18 4.45 -13.77
CA ASP A 96 -3.13 3.36 -13.93
C ASP A 96 -2.77 2.56 -15.19
N GLY A 97 -2.47 1.28 -15.00
CA GLY A 97 -2.13 0.31 -16.06
C GLY A 97 -3.19 -0.76 -16.29
N GLU A 98 -4.32 -0.73 -15.58
CA GLU A 98 -5.26 -1.86 -15.60
C GLU A 98 -6.68 -1.46 -16.01
N MET A 99 -7.20 -0.35 -15.49
CA MET A 99 -8.60 -0.01 -15.69
C MET A 99 -8.90 0.56 -17.09
N PRO A 100 -10.14 0.38 -17.63
CA PRO A 100 -10.62 1.17 -18.76
C PRO A 100 -10.66 2.68 -18.42
N LEU A 101 -10.27 3.53 -19.36
CA LEU A 101 -10.13 4.97 -19.16
C LEU A 101 -11.43 5.65 -18.72
N ASP A 102 -12.56 5.24 -19.29
CA ASP A 102 -13.89 5.77 -18.94
C ASP A 102 -14.29 5.42 -17.51
N ALA A 103 -14.04 4.18 -17.09
CA ALA A 103 -14.32 3.72 -15.72
C ALA A 103 -13.44 4.44 -14.68
N ALA A 104 -12.14 4.63 -14.98
CA ALA A 104 -11.23 5.39 -14.13
C ALA A 104 -11.68 6.85 -14.00
N ARG A 105 -12.03 7.51 -15.12
CA ARG A 105 -12.56 8.87 -15.15
C ARG A 105 -13.81 9.00 -14.28
N ASP A 106 -14.79 8.13 -14.48
CA ASP A 106 -16.10 8.24 -13.80
C ASP A 106 -15.95 8.02 -12.29
N ARG A 107 -15.07 7.10 -11.90
CA ARG A 107 -14.76 6.86 -10.48
C ARG A 107 -14.08 8.06 -9.83
N LEU A 108 -13.00 8.58 -10.40
CA LEU A 108 -12.28 9.71 -9.84
C LEU A 108 -13.18 10.96 -9.78
N LYS A 109 -14.00 11.20 -10.82
CA LYS A 109 -14.99 12.28 -10.83
C LYS A 109 -16.05 12.09 -9.74
N GLY A 110 -16.54 10.87 -9.53
CA GLY A 110 -17.53 10.56 -8.50
C GLY A 110 -16.99 10.73 -7.09
N MET A 111 -15.69 10.43 -6.85
CA MET A 111 -15.06 10.63 -5.54
C MET A 111 -14.75 12.09 -5.26
N MET A 112 -14.18 12.81 -6.21
CA MET A 112 -13.75 14.19 -6.01
C MET A 112 -13.57 14.92 -7.34
N PRO A 113 -14.58 15.64 -7.84
CA PRO A 113 -14.45 16.41 -9.07
C PRO A 113 -13.48 17.59 -8.89
N ASP A 114 -12.93 18.08 -10.00
CA ASP A 114 -12.09 19.29 -10.10
C ASP A 114 -10.82 19.30 -9.22
N ASN A 115 -10.23 18.12 -9.00
CA ASN A 115 -9.02 17.98 -8.20
C ASN A 115 -7.75 18.24 -9.04
N SER A 116 -7.30 19.49 -9.07
CA SER A 116 -6.14 19.91 -9.87
C SER A 116 -4.77 19.42 -9.38
N ARG A 117 -4.71 18.86 -8.16
CA ARG A 117 -3.47 18.28 -7.60
C ARG A 117 -3.36 16.78 -7.81
N LEU A 118 -4.40 16.14 -8.34
CA LEU A 118 -4.34 14.73 -8.76
C LEU A 118 -4.01 14.66 -10.26
N HIS A 119 -2.81 14.24 -10.57
CA HIS A 119 -2.35 13.95 -11.92
C HIS A 119 -2.58 12.49 -12.23
N VAL A 120 -3.11 12.17 -13.39
CA VAL A 120 -3.35 10.79 -13.82
C VAL A 120 -2.61 10.51 -15.12
N LEU A 121 -1.75 9.50 -15.09
CA LEU A 121 -1.11 8.93 -16.27
C LEU A 121 -1.74 7.56 -16.53
N HIS A 122 -2.65 7.50 -17.51
CA HIS A 122 -3.41 6.31 -17.84
C HIS A 122 -2.82 5.60 -19.07
N HIS A 123 -2.72 4.27 -19.02
CA HIS A 123 -2.08 3.48 -20.09
C HIS A 123 -2.74 3.65 -21.45
N GLU A 124 -4.08 3.61 -21.54
CA GLU A 124 -4.81 3.83 -22.81
C GLU A 124 -4.57 5.23 -23.37
N ARG A 125 -4.67 6.26 -22.49
CA ARG A 125 -4.44 7.64 -22.91
C ARG A 125 -3.00 7.86 -23.40
N LEU A 126 -2.01 7.23 -22.78
CA LEU A 126 -0.62 7.29 -23.23
C LEU A 126 -0.50 6.68 -24.62
N PHE A 127 -1.10 5.51 -24.83
CA PHE A 127 -1.07 4.82 -26.12
C PHE A 127 -1.77 5.64 -27.22
N ASP A 128 -2.96 6.16 -26.94
CA ASP A 128 -3.72 6.99 -27.90
C ASP A 128 -2.99 8.25 -28.31
N LYS A 129 -2.25 8.89 -27.39
CA LYS A 129 -1.54 10.15 -27.66
C LYS A 129 -0.18 9.98 -28.31
N SER A 130 0.49 8.85 -28.10
CA SER A 130 1.91 8.68 -28.46
C SER A 130 2.25 7.36 -29.13
N GLY A 131 1.33 6.38 -29.18
CA GLY A 131 1.62 5.01 -29.61
C GLY A 131 2.54 4.23 -28.66
N VAL A 132 2.86 4.78 -27.48
CA VAL A 132 3.78 4.16 -26.52
C VAL A 132 3.01 3.32 -25.52
N ALA A 133 3.41 2.05 -25.38
CA ALA A 133 2.89 1.19 -24.33
C ALA A 133 3.55 1.52 -22.98
N MET A 134 2.75 1.53 -21.90
CA MET A 134 3.25 1.73 -20.55
C MET A 134 4.10 0.54 -20.10
N ASN A 135 5.37 0.82 -19.75
CA ASN A 135 6.25 -0.19 -19.16
C ASN A 135 7.31 0.47 -18.27
N LEU A 136 7.25 0.19 -16.97
CA LEU A 136 8.16 0.73 -15.96
C LEU A 136 9.39 -0.16 -15.70
N THR A 137 9.62 -1.21 -16.48
CA THR A 137 10.84 -2.03 -16.35
C THR A 137 12.04 -1.34 -17.00
N ALA A 138 11.81 -0.46 -17.98
CA ALA A 138 12.87 0.20 -18.72
C ALA A 138 13.41 1.40 -17.96
N ASP A 139 14.73 1.47 -17.75
CA ASP A 139 15.43 2.58 -17.07
C ASP A 139 15.05 3.96 -17.64
N ARG A 140 14.88 4.03 -18.98
CA ARG A 140 14.48 5.28 -19.64
C ARG A 140 13.10 5.74 -19.16
N THR A 141 12.13 4.83 -19.06
CA THR A 141 10.78 5.15 -18.56
C THR A 141 10.83 5.57 -17.10
N GLN A 142 11.60 4.87 -16.26
CA GLN A 142 11.78 5.23 -14.85
C GLN A 142 12.36 6.64 -14.70
N LYS A 143 13.37 7.00 -15.51
CA LYS A 143 13.95 8.37 -15.54
C LYS A 143 12.91 9.42 -15.95
N VAL A 144 12.09 9.13 -16.96
CA VAL A 144 11.02 10.04 -17.41
C VAL A 144 9.98 10.24 -16.29
N ILE A 145 9.52 9.17 -15.64
CA ILE A 145 8.56 9.27 -14.53
C ILE A 145 9.18 10.04 -13.34
N THR A 146 10.44 9.78 -13.02
CA THR A 146 11.15 10.53 -11.97
C THR A 146 11.18 12.04 -12.30
N GLU A 147 11.52 12.40 -13.53
CA GLU A 147 11.55 13.80 -13.96
C GLU A 147 10.15 14.45 -13.91
N ILE A 148 9.11 13.74 -14.33
CA ILE A 148 7.71 14.20 -14.20
C ILE A 148 7.38 14.45 -12.72
N CYS A 149 7.75 13.54 -11.83
CA CYS A 149 7.51 13.70 -10.39
C CYS A 149 8.23 14.92 -9.83
N VAL A 150 9.48 15.14 -10.20
CA VAL A 150 10.27 16.29 -9.73
C VAL A 150 9.68 17.61 -10.24
N ARG A 151 9.42 17.73 -11.55
CA ARG A 151 8.87 18.94 -12.16
C ARG A 151 7.51 19.35 -11.61
N ASN A 152 6.68 18.38 -11.28
CA ASN A 152 5.35 18.63 -10.74
C ASN A 152 5.29 18.59 -9.20
N SER A 153 6.45 18.53 -8.54
CA SER A 153 6.54 18.48 -7.06
C SER A 153 5.67 17.37 -6.45
N ILE A 154 5.61 16.20 -7.12
CA ILE A 154 4.83 15.06 -6.66
C ILE A 154 5.34 14.58 -5.31
N LYS A 155 4.42 14.37 -4.36
CA LYS A 155 4.71 13.85 -3.03
C LYS A 155 4.31 12.38 -2.87
N LEU A 156 3.30 11.93 -3.62
CA LEU A 156 2.90 10.53 -3.68
C LEU A 156 2.80 10.07 -5.14
N LEU A 157 3.51 9.02 -5.47
CA LEU A 157 3.37 8.25 -6.70
C LEU A 157 2.58 6.97 -6.39
N VAL A 158 1.45 6.78 -7.06
CA VAL A 158 0.62 5.58 -6.97
C VAL A 158 0.79 4.76 -8.23
N LEU A 159 1.09 3.46 -8.11
CA LEU A 159 1.30 2.52 -9.21
C LEU A 159 0.23 1.41 -9.16
N ASP A 160 -0.80 1.49 -9.99
CA ASP A 160 -1.88 0.49 -10.10
C ASP A 160 -1.85 -0.19 -11.47
N ASN A 161 -1.45 -1.46 -11.57
CA ASN A 161 -0.81 -2.29 -10.57
C ASN A 161 0.56 -2.77 -11.04
N LEU A 162 1.31 -3.38 -10.13
CA LEU A 162 2.66 -3.88 -10.40
C LEU A 162 2.72 -4.79 -11.64
N SER A 163 1.76 -5.75 -11.77
CA SER A 163 1.78 -6.74 -12.85
C SER A 163 1.61 -6.12 -14.23
N CYS A 164 0.80 -5.08 -14.35
CA CYS A 164 0.56 -4.39 -15.63
C CYS A 164 1.67 -3.40 -15.98
N LEU A 165 2.14 -2.65 -14.96
CA LEU A 165 3.12 -1.59 -15.15
C LEU A 165 4.56 -2.11 -15.33
N PHE A 166 4.87 -3.27 -14.75
CA PHE A 166 6.18 -3.92 -14.84
C PHE A 166 6.08 -5.21 -15.67
N ALA A 167 5.43 -5.12 -16.84
CA ALA A 167 5.26 -6.25 -17.74
C ALA A 167 6.61 -6.85 -18.17
N GLY A 168 6.77 -8.17 -17.98
CA GLY A 168 8.00 -8.89 -18.29
C GLY A 168 8.85 -9.25 -17.07
N ILE A 169 8.66 -8.60 -15.91
CA ILE A 169 9.28 -9.06 -14.67
C ILE A 169 8.61 -10.35 -14.22
N LYS A 170 9.37 -11.43 -14.14
CA LYS A 170 8.90 -12.65 -13.51
C LYS A 170 8.72 -12.38 -12.02
N GLU A 171 7.50 -12.59 -11.49
CA GLU A 171 7.14 -12.25 -10.10
C GLU A 171 8.09 -12.84 -9.04
N ASN A 172 8.77 -13.94 -9.36
CA ASN A 172 9.73 -14.62 -8.49
C ASN A 172 11.19 -14.32 -8.84
N ASP A 173 11.47 -13.44 -9.80
CA ASP A 173 12.83 -13.08 -10.18
C ASP A 173 13.34 -11.96 -9.25
N ALA A 174 14.30 -12.31 -8.41
CA ALA A 174 14.85 -11.40 -7.42
C ALA A 174 15.72 -10.29 -8.06
N ASP A 175 16.39 -10.60 -9.18
CA ASP A 175 17.33 -9.70 -9.84
C ASP A 175 16.59 -8.60 -10.62
N GLU A 176 15.50 -8.98 -11.30
CA GLU A 176 14.65 -8.01 -11.99
C GLU A 176 13.94 -7.08 -11.00
N TRP A 177 13.48 -7.63 -9.86
CA TRP A 177 12.93 -6.80 -8.79
C TRP A 177 13.95 -5.84 -8.19
N GLU A 178 15.20 -6.23 -8.06
CA GLU A 178 16.25 -5.39 -7.50
C GLU A 178 16.46 -4.11 -8.32
N LYS A 179 16.37 -4.18 -9.66
CA LYS A 179 16.43 -3.00 -10.53
C LYS A 179 15.26 -2.04 -10.26
N ALA A 180 14.03 -2.57 -10.17
CA ALA A 180 12.87 -1.77 -9.81
C ALA A 180 13.02 -1.16 -8.42
N LEU A 181 13.51 -1.93 -7.44
CA LEU A 181 13.74 -1.46 -6.07
C LEU A 181 14.74 -0.31 -6.02
N ASN A 182 15.82 -0.36 -6.79
CA ASN A 182 16.81 0.71 -6.85
C ASN A 182 16.18 2.04 -7.32
N TRP A 183 15.30 2.00 -8.31
CA TRP A 183 14.52 3.17 -8.73
C TRP A 183 13.58 3.67 -7.64
N LEU A 184 12.85 2.78 -6.96
CA LEU A 184 11.96 3.14 -5.85
C LEU A 184 12.74 3.79 -4.69
N LEU A 185 13.95 3.31 -4.40
CA LEU A 185 14.84 3.90 -3.41
C LEU A 185 15.36 5.28 -3.84
N ASP A 186 15.57 5.53 -5.15
CA ASP A 186 15.92 6.87 -5.65
C ASP A 186 14.74 7.85 -5.45
N LEU A 187 13.51 7.45 -5.74
CA LEU A 187 12.32 8.25 -5.45
C LEU A 187 12.21 8.59 -3.95
N ARG A 188 12.48 7.62 -3.09
CA ARG A 188 12.52 7.83 -1.64
C ARG A 188 13.55 8.89 -1.22
N ARG A 189 14.78 8.86 -1.78
CA ARG A 189 15.81 9.88 -1.52
C ARG A 189 15.35 11.27 -1.92
N ARG A 190 14.45 11.37 -2.90
CA ARG A 190 13.80 12.61 -3.34
C ARG A 190 12.57 12.99 -2.52
N ARG A 191 12.28 12.24 -1.43
CA ARG A 191 11.11 12.41 -0.58
C ARG A 191 9.78 12.23 -1.30
N ILE A 192 9.75 11.42 -2.35
CA ILE A 192 8.54 10.99 -3.03
C ILE A 192 8.11 9.68 -2.41
N ALA A 193 6.95 9.66 -1.77
CA ALA A 193 6.34 8.43 -1.29
C ALA A 193 5.82 7.61 -2.48
N VAL A 194 5.91 6.28 -2.39
CA VAL A 194 5.42 5.39 -3.44
C VAL A 194 4.46 4.38 -2.85
N LEU A 195 3.27 4.30 -3.42
CA LEU A 195 2.26 3.29 -3.15
C LEU A 195 2.16 2.35 -4.34
N ILE A 196 2.38 1.05 -4.11
CA ILE A 196 2.31 0.03 -5.16
C ILE A 196 1.16 -0.92 -4.87
N VAL A 197 0.28 -1.08 -5.87
CA VAL A 197 -0.80 -2.07 -5.82
C VAL A 197 -0.30 -3.40 -6.35
N HIS A 198 -0.60 -4.48 -5.63
CA HIS A 198 -0.20 -5.82 -6.01
C HIS A 198 -1.31 -6.85 -5.75
N HIS A 199 -1.29 -7.95 -6.49
CA HIS A 199 -2.23 -9.05 -6.26
C HIS A 199 -1.73 -9.98 -5.16
N ALA A 200 -2.66 -10.53 -4.39
CA ALA A 200 -2.35 -11.61 -3.45
C ALA A 200 -1.99 -12.91 -4.20
N SER A 201 -1.19 -13.75 -3.55
CA SER A 201 -0.97 -15.14 -3.95
C SER A 201 -2.22 -15.98 -3.67
N ARG A 202 -2.27 -17.21 -4.19
CA ARG A 202 -3.34 -18.18 -3.88
C ARG A 202 -3.43 -18.53 -2.38
N THR A 203 -2.38 -18.25 -1.62
CA THR A 203 -2.33 -18.48 -0.17
C THR A 203 -2.68 -17.23 0.65
N GLY A 204 -3.16 -16.16 0.02
CA GLY A 204 -3.56 -14.92 0.70
C GLY A 204 -2.41 -14.04 1.17
N THR A 205 -1.16 -14.36 0.82
CA THR A 205 0.02 -13.53 1.08
C THR A 205 0.32 -12.66 -0.13
N MET A 206 1.11 -11.59 0.04
CA MET A 206 1.59 -10.79 -1.08
C MET A 206 2.41 -11.69 -2.03
N ARG A 207 2.16 -11.62 -3.34
CA ARG A 207 2.93 -12.39 -4.33
C ARG A 207 4.38 -11.92 -4.40
N GLY A 208 5.30 -12.86 -4.65
CA GLY A 208 6.71 -12.60 -4.86
C GLY A 208 7.59 -12.85 -3.65
N THR A 209 8.81 -12.36 -3.68
CA THR A 209 9.81 -12.60 -2.65
C THR A 209 9.56 -11.72 -1.42
N SER A 210 9.92 -12.21 -0.23
CA SER A 210 9.91 -11.43 1.03
C SER A 210 10.75 -10.14 0.95
N LYS A 211 11.73 -10.08 0.04
CA LYS A 211 12.53 -8.88 -0.23
C LYS A 211 11.71 -7.64 -0.58
N ARG A 212 10.49 -7.81 -1.15
CA ARG A 212 9.59 -6.68 -1.46
C ARG A 212 9.07 -6.03 -0.18
N GLU A 213 8.66 -6.85 0.77
CA GLU A 213 8.17 -6.37 2.06
C GLU A 213 9.27 -5.75 2.91
N ASP A 214 10.53 -6.22 2.75
CA ASP A 214 11.65 -5.74 3.58
C ASP A 214 11.89 -4.23 3.39
N ALA A 215 11.78 -3.71 2.18
CA ALA A 215 11.94 -2.29 1.90
C ALA A 215 10.72 -1.43 2.27
N ALA A 216 9.56 -2.05 2.47
CA ALA A 216 8.31 -1.34 2.74
C ALA A 216 8.27 -0.76 4.16
N PHE A 217 7.72 0.43 4.30
CA PHE A 217 7.40 1.07 5.58
C PHE A 217 6.04 0.62 6.09
N TRP A 218 5.10 0.42 5.18
CA TRP A 218 3.77 -0.09 5.49
C TRP A 218 3.28 -1.01 4.38
N VAL A 219 2.49 -2.00 4.79
CA VAL A 219 1.85 -2.96 3.88
C VAL A 219 0.41 -3.14 4.35
N ILE A 220 -0.54 -2.89 3.45
CA ILE A 220 -1.97 -2.97 3.72
C ILE A 220 -2.55 -4.11 2.88
N ARG A 221 -3.22 -5.05 3.55
CA ARG A 221 -4.04 -6.07 2.90
C ARG A 221 -5.46 -5.56 2.74
N VAL A 222 -6.05 -5.82 1.58
CA VAL A 222 -7.44 -5.50 1.26
C VAL A 222 -8.19 -6.81 1.05
N ASP A 223 -9.14 -7.08 1.93
CA ASP A 223 -9.95 -8.30 1.95
C ASP A 223 -11.40 -7.96 1.56
N GLU A 224 -11.95 -8.63 0.55
CA GLU A 224 -13.34 -8.45 0.15
C GLU A 224 -14.28 -8.90 1.28
N VAL A 225 -15.23 -8.06 1.62
CA VAL A 225 -16.36 -8.43 2.48
C VAL A 225 -17.54 -8.76 1.58
N LYS A 226 -17.95 -10.02 1.54
CA LYS A 226 -19.11 -10.44 0.75
C LYS A 226 -20.34 -9.70 1.24
N ALA A 227 -20.89 -8.84 0.39
CA ALA A 227 -22.11 -8.11 0.67
C ALA A 227 -23.28 -9.11 0.86
N ARG A 228 -24.12 -8.85 1.86
CA ARG A 228 -25.36 -9.63 2.05
C ARG A 228 -26.45 -9.28 1.03
N GLU A 229 -26.26 -8.20 0.24
CA GLU A 229 -27.24 -7.74 -0.75
C GLU A 229 -26.58 -7.56 -2.12
N GLU A 230 -27.09 -8.27 -3.13
CA GLU A 230 -26.52 -8.39 -4.49
C GLU A 230 -26.70 -7.15 -5.40
N HIS A 231 -27.27 -6.02 -4.94
CA HIS A 231 -27.75 -4.97 -5.83
C HIS A 231 -27.11 -3.58 -5.70
N GLU A 232 -26.11 -3.41 -4.83
CA GLU A 232 -25.46 -2.09 -4.69
C GLU A 232 -24.26 -1.95 -5.63
N LYS A 233 -24.30 -0.93 -6.52
CA LYS A 233 -23.13 -0.52 -7.30
C LYS A 233 -22.10 0.11 -6.36
N GLY A 234 -20.95 -0.56 -6.16
CA GLY A 234 -19.91 -0.07 -5.29
C GLY A 234 -18.92 -1.16 -4.89
N ALA A 235 -18.27 -0.97 -3.74
CA ALA A 235 -17.36 -1.95 -3.17
C ALA A 235 -17.49 -1.97 -1.64
N ARG A 236 -17.34 -3.14 -1.04
CA ARG A 236 -17.20 -3.31 0.40
C ARG A 236 -16.01 -4.21 0.70
N PHE A 237 -15.12 -3.75 1.54
CA PHE A 237 -13.89 -4.47 1.85
C PHE A 237 -13.31 -4.01 3.18
N GLU A 238 -12.46 -4.85 3.75
CA GLU A 238 -11.67 -4.48 4.92
C GLU A 238 -10.22 -4.16 4.54
N THR A 239 -9.59 -3.27 5.30
CA THR A 239 -8.14 -3.02 5.23
C THR A 239 -7.48 -3.43 6.53
N VAL A 240 -6.34 -4.13 6.41
CA VAL A 240 -5.54 -4.60 7.54
C VAL A 240 -4.09 -4.19 7.33
N PHE A 241 -3.50 -3.44 8.27
CA PHE A 241 -2.07 -3.16 8.26
C PHE A 241 -1.30 -4.40 8.71
N VAL A 242 -0.67 -5.10 7.77
CA VAL A 242 0.18 -6.27 8.06
C VAL A 242 1.61 -5.87 8.42
N LYS A 243 2.03 -4.67 7.98
CA LYS A 243 3.31 -4.06 8.36
C LYS A 243 3.14 -2.55 8.55
N GLN A 244 3.81 -2.01 9.58
CA GLN A 244 3.77 -0.59 9.89
C GLN A 244 5.02 -0.21 10.69
N ARG A 245 5.90 0.61 10.09
CA ARG A 245 7.16 1.02 10.73
C ARG A 245 7.13 2.42 11.34
N ASN A 246 6.32 3.32 10.78
CA ASN A 246 6.35 4.75 11.10
C ASN A 246 5.37 5.17 12.20
N SER A 247 4.51 4.30 12.64
CA SER A 247 3.45 4.64 13.57
C SER A 247 3.80 4.24 14.99
N GLU A 248 3.60 5.15 15.92
CA GLU A 248 3.68 4.87 17.36
C GLU A 248 2.48 4.06 17.85
N SER A 249 1.38 4.11 17.13
CA SER A 249 0.16 3.34 17.40
C SER A 249 -0.15 2.40 16.24
N ARG A 250 -0.68 1.21 16.56
CA ARG A 250 -1.14 0.27 15.54
C ARG A 250 -2.41 0.81 14.90
N GLU A 251 -2.41 0.90 13.56
CA GLU A 251 -3.65 1.14 12.83
C GLU A 251 -4.56 -0.09 12.92
N TRP A 252 -5.85 0.17 13.15
CA TRP A 252 -6.86 -0.88 13.28
C TRP A 252 -7.36 -1.35 11.92
N THR A 253 -8.00 -2.52 11.91
CA THR A 253 -8.78 -2.98 10.76
C THR A 253 -9.92 -2.01 10.51
N ARG A 254 -10.18 -1.68 9.24
CA ARG A 254 -11.27 -0.80 8.84
C ARG A 254 -12.16 -1.49 7.82
N ASP A 255 -13.47 -1.45 8.05
CA ASP A 255 -14.50 -1.84 7.08
C ASP A 255 -14.86 -0.60 6.25
N TRP A 256 -14.71 -0.72 4.96
CA TRP A 256 -14.98 0.32 3.98
C TRP A 256 -16.18 -0.01 3.15
N THR A 257 -17.03 0.99 2.92
CA THR A 257 -18.17 0.91 2.01
C THR A 257 -18.07 2.04 1.01
N PHE A 258 -18.10 1.71 -0.27
CA PHE A 258 -18.15 2.65 -1.37
C PHE A 258 -19.46 2.43 -2.11
N LYS A 259 -20.25 3.48 -2.30
CA LYS A 259 -21.53 3.39 -2.98
C LYS A 259 -21.63 4.48 -4.04
N THR A 260 -21.94 4.08 -5.28
CA THR A 260 -22.24 5.04 -6.35
C THR A 260 -23.69 5.43 -6.28
N GLU A 261 -23.93 6.70 -5.99
CA GLU A 261 -25.27 7.29 -5.92
C GLU A 261 -25.86 7.52 -7.31
N SER A 262 -27.14 7.80 -7.39
CA SER A 262 -27.86 7.96 -8.66
C SER A 262 -27.35 9.12 -9.53
N ASP A 263 -26.73 10.13 -8.93
CA ASP A 263 -26.10 11.27 -9.62
C ASP A 263 -24.66 11.03 -10.03
N GLY A 264 -24.13 9.83 -9.77
CA GLY A 264 -22.75 9.43 -10.06
C GLY A 264 -21.73 9.84 -8.99
N GLN A 265 -22.15 10.52 -7.91
CA GLN A 265 -21.28 10.76 -6.77
C GLN A 265 -20.98 9.45 -6.04
N ILE A 266 -19.80 9.38 -5.41
CA ILE A 266 -19.40 8.21 -4.62
C ILE A 266 -19.38 8.59 -3.16
N SER A 267 -20.27 8.00 -2.39
CA SER A 267 -20.24 8.05 -0.94
C SER A 267 -19.28 7.02 -0.39
N ILE A 268 -18.51 7.44 0.61
CA ILE A 268 -17.52 6.57 1.27
C ILE A 268 -17.91 6.46 2.73
N GLY A 269 -18.07 5.23 3.22
CA GLY A 269 -18.23 4.90 4.63
C GLY A 269 -16.98 4.18 5.15
N CYS A 270 -16.62 4.43 6.40
CA CYS A 270 -15.53 3.73 7.08
C CYS A 270 -15.88 3.48 8.53
N GLN A 271 -15.65 2.26 8.99
CA GLN A 271 -15.80 1.88 10.39
C GLN A 271 -14.53 1.21 10.88
N GLU A 272 -13.98 1.70 11.98
CA GLU A 272 -12.86 1.04 12.64
C GLU A 272 -13.35 -0.24 13.35
N ILE A 273 -12.68 -1.34 13.09
CA ILE A 273 -12.95 -2.63 13.73
C ILE A 273 -11.84 -2.92 14.74
N SER A 274 -12.18 -2.95 16.02
CA SER A 274 -11.22 -3.30 17.06
C SER A 274 -10.71 -4.74 16.89
N PHE A 275 -9.51 -5.01 17.41
CA PHE A 275 -8.96 -6.37 17.36
C PHE A 275 -9.89 -7.40 18.03
N ASP A 276 -10.53 -7.01 19.13
CA ASP A 276 -11.48 -7.89 19.84
C ASP A 276 -12.71 -8.17 18.99
N GLU A 277 -13.23 -7.15 18.31
CA GLU A 277 -14.36 -7.28 17.40
C GLU A 277 -14.02 -8.18 16.20
N LYS A 278 -12.81 -8.03 15.64
CA LYS A 278 -12.35 -8.89 14.55
C LYS A 278 -12.23 -10.36 15.02
N VAL A 279 -11.72 -10.60 16.21
CA VAL A 279 -11.68 -11.94 16.81
C VAL A 279 -13.11 -12.48 17.01
N PHE A 280 -14.03 -11.62 17.46
CA PHE A 280 -15.44 -12.00 17.63
C PHE A 280 -16.09 -12.39 16.29
N GLN A 281 -15.92 -11.60 15.24
CA GLN A 281 -16.44 -11.90 13.90
C GLN A 281 -15.93 -13.24 13.35
N LEU A 282 -14.65 -13.57 13.57
CA LEU A 282 -14.08 -14.84 13.14
C LEU A 282 -14.66 -16.03 13.93
N ILE A 283 -14.94 -15.84 15.23
CA ILE A 283 -15.64 -16.85 16.03
C ILE A 283 -17.08 -17.02 15.54
N GLU A 284 -17.76 -15.93 15.21
CA GLU A 284 -19.11 -15.94 14.65
C GLU A 284 -19.15 -16.62 13.27
N ALA A 285 -18.13 -16.41 12.45
CA ALA A 285 -17.93 -17.09 11.17
C ALA A 285 -17.54 -18.58 11.29
N GLY A 286 -17.40 -19.09 12.51
CA GLY A 286 -17.18 -20.52 12.77
C GLY A 286 -15.75 -20.93 13.08
N LEU A 287 -14.78 -20.04 13.16
CA LEU A 287 -13.43 -20.35 13.63
C LEU A 287 -13.47 -20.57 15.15
N ARG A 288 -13.13 -21.78 15.59
CA ARG A 288 -13.31 -22.20 16.98
C ARG A 288 -12.03 -22.23 17.81
N SER A 289 -10.84 -22.32 17.18
CA SER A 289 -9.58 -22.46 17.92
C SER A 289 -8.74 -21.18 17.91
N ALA A 290 -8.00 -20.95 19.00
CA ALA A 290 -7.04 -19.84 19.06
C ALA A 290 -5.97 -19.95 17.97
N THR A 291 -5.61 -21.16 17.57
CA THR A 291 -4.58 -21.41 16.55
C THR A 291 -5.07 -20.99 15.16
N ASP A 292 -6.30 -21.35 14.80
CA ASP A 292 -6.86 -21.02 13.48
C ASP A 292 -7.09 -19.51 13.36
N ILE A 293 -7.66 -18.88 14.42
CA ILE A 293 -7.85 -17.43 14.47
C ILE A 293 -6.50 -16.69 14.41
N ALA A 294 -5.49 -17.20 15.12
CA ALA A 294 -4.15 -16.62 15.11
C ALA A 294 -3.50 -16.70 13.74
N LYS A 295 -3.68 -17.82 13.03
CA LYS A 295 -3.21 -18.02 11.66
C LYS A 295 -3.89 -17.06 10.70
N GLU A 296 -5.20 -16.91 10.80
CA GLU A 296 -5.99 -16.00 9.97
C GLU A 296 -5.59 -14.54 10.15
N LEU A 297 -5.36 -14.12 11.40
CA LEU A 297 -4.97 -12.73 11.73
C LEU A 297 -3.46 -12.47 11.69
N GLY A 298 -2.63 -13.49 11.41
CA GLY A 298 -1.17 -13.34 11.37
C GLY A 298 -0.56 -12.92 12.72
N VAL A 299 -1.12 -13.39 13.85
CA VAL A 299 -0.69 -13.02 15.21
C VAL A 299 -0.37 -14.25 16.06
N ALA A 300 0.29 -14.05 17.22
CA ALA A 300 0.52 -15.14 18.15
C ALA A 300 -0.78 -15.63 18.82
N THR A 301 -0.90 -16.93 19.07
CA THR A 301 -2.05 -17.54 19.78
C THR A 301 -2.32 -16.94 21.15
N SER A 302 -1.27 -16.47 21.82
CA SER A 302 -1.37 -15.75 23.11
C SER A 302 -2.15 -14.43 22.99
N THR A 303 -2.05 -13.76 21.83
CA THR A 303 -2.79 -12.53 21.55
C THR A 303 -4.28 -12.80 21.40
N ILE A 304 -4.65 -13.90 20.71
CA ILE A 304 -6.03 -14.35 20.59
C ILE A 304 -6.60 -14.74 21.97
N SER A 305 -5.82 -15.46 22.78
CA SER A 305 -6.26 -15.85 24.12
C SER A 305 -6.56 -14.63 25.02
N LYS A 306 -5.78 -13.55 24.89
CA LYS A 306 -6.03 -12.28 25.60
C LYS A 306 -7.31 -11.59 25.09
N ALA A 307 -7.54 -11.54 23.79
CA ALA A 307 -8.76 -11.00 23.19
C ALA A 307 -9.99 -11.81 23.61
N ALA A 308 -9.90 -13.15 23.50
CA ALA A 308 -10.97 -14.04 23.94
C ALA A 308 -11.32 -13.87 25.44
N ASN A 309 -10.32 -13.64 26.31
CA ASN A 309 -10.58 -13.32 27.73
C ASN A 309 -11.40 -12.04 27.90
N ARG A 310 -11.13 -10.99 27.06
CA ARG A 310 -11.89 -9.74 27.11
C ARG A 310 -13.31 -9.91 26.59
N LEU A 311 -13.48 -10.66 25.49
CA LEU A 311 -14.79 -10.98 24.90
C LEU A 311 -15.63 -11.82 25.86
N GLU A 312 -15.03 -12.79 26.54
CA GLU A 312 -15.71 -13.62 27.55
C GLU A 312 -16.16 -12.80 28.76
N LYS A 313 -15.31 -11.87 29.26
CA LYS A 313 -15.69 -10.91 30.30
C LYS A 313 -16.86 -10.01 29.87
N LYS A 314 -16.92 -9.64 28.58
CA LYS A 314 -18.05 -8.89 27.98
C LYS A 314 -19.28 -9.78 27.74
N LYS A 315 -19.21 -11.09 28.03
CA LYS A 315 -20.27 -12.09 27.81
C LYS A 315 -20.67 -12.27 26.35
N LEU A 316 -19.77 -11.98 25.41
CA LEU A 316 -20.01 -12.14 23.98
C LEU A 316 -19.70 -13.56 23.50
N ILE A 317 -18.72 -14.21 24.09
CA ILE A 317 -18.33 -15.59 23.79
C ILE A 317 -18.29 -16.44 25.06
N GLU A 318 -18.26 -17.75 24.88
CA GLU A 318 -17.97 -18.74 25.90
C GLU A 318 -16.88 -19.70 25.45
N ARG A 319 -16.14 -20.25 26.41
CA ARG A 319 -15.13 -21.29 26.17
C ARG A 319 -15.71 -22.65 26.45
N ARG A 320 -15.41 -23.61 25.60
CA ARG A 320 -15.71 -25.02 25.77
C ARG A 320 -14.45 -25.86 25.70
N GLY A 321 -14.35 -26.89 26.51
CA GLY A 321 -13.21 -27.80 26.58
C GLY A 321 -12.16 -27.40 27.62
N GLY A 322 -11.16 -28.26 27.83
CA GLY A 322 -10.08 -28.07 28.80
C GLY A 322 -8.78 -27.55 28.13
N ASN A 323 -7.73 -27.35 28.93
CA ASN A 323 -6.48 -26.64 28.57
C ASN A 323 -5.80 -26.99 27.24
N ARG A 324 -6.01 -28.18 26.66
CA ARG A 324 -5.40 -28.61 25.38
C ARG A 324 -6.34 -28.45 24.17
N TYR A 325 -7.65 -28.33 24.38
CA TYR A 325 -8.67 -28.29 23.33
C TYR A 325 -9.71 -27.21 23.62
N THR A 326 -9.27 -26.01 24.01
CA THR A 326 -10.18 -24.89 24.23
C THR A 326 -10.74 -24.41 22.90
N THR A 327 -12.06 -24.41 22.76
CA THR A 327 -12.76 -23.81 21.63
C THR A 327 -13.58 -22.61 22.09
N TYR A 328 -13.83 -21.70 21.17
CA TYR A 328 -14.63 -20.51 21.38
C TYR A 328 -15.97 -20.62 20.65
N GLN A 329 -17.02 -20.12 21.27
CA GLN A 329 -18.35 -20.07 20.68
C GLN A 329 -19.05 -18.78 21.06
N VAL A 330 -19.86 -18.21 20.15
CA VAL A 330 -20.73 -17.07 20.46
C VAL A 330 -21.74 -17.47 21.51
N ARG A 331 -21.95 -16.65 22.53
CA ARG A 331 -22.87 -16.94 23.61
C ARG A 331 -24.31 -16.81 23.12
N GLY A 332 -25.09 -17.83 23.28
CA GLY A 332 -26.49 -17.89 22.81
C GLY A 332 -26.68 -18.42 21.40
N ALA A 333 -25.62 -18.83 20.69
CA ALA A 333 -25.77 -19.63 19.48
C ALA A 333 -26.31 -21.01 19.83
N VAL A 334 -27.53 -21.27 19.43
CA VAL A 334 -28.14 -22.61 19.55
C VAL A 334 -27.43 -23.49 18.51
N ASN A 335 -26.92 -24.65 18.92
CA ASN A 335 -26.37 -25.60 17.97
C ASN A 335 -27.59 -26.15 17.17
N GLU A 336 -27.65 -25.81 15.86
CA GLU A 336 -28.42 -26.57 14.89
C GLU A 336 -27.62 -27.79 14.42
#